data_b6710d0e287a394aa4eb6f9757f27b60
#
_entry.id   b6710d0e287a394aa4eb6f9757f27b60
#
_cell.length_a   1.000
_cell.length_b   1.000
_cell.length_c   1.000
_cell.angle_alpha   90.00
_cell.angle_beta   90.00
_cell.angle_gamma   90.00
#
_symmetry.space_group_name_H-M   'P 1'
#
loop_
_entity.id
_entity.type
_entity.pdbx_description
1 polymer ?
#
loop_
_entity_poly.entity_id
_entity_poly.type
_entity_poly.pdbx_seq_one_letter_code
_entity_poly.pdbx_strand_id
1 'polypeptide(L)'
;MKKTLFLLLALLVLLLPACQHRPPPPTDIQVLRQGSLAPADDDTTPVVYVSVRDQSRHVFGLRAEVERLLRAEQYAITDNPSQAGFIIQASVLEAGITDAATARALVEGGYGAPSDLSGKGATLVLSDILLVQRRVPSDKRPKRFMLQNVGSRNARGSSQMRTGLLARREFNVDSGVPALFVSLLAREITSPFSTAPREQAPA
;
A
#
# COMPACT_ATOMS: atom_id res chain seq x y z
N MET A 1 -52.64 18.38 28.69
CA MET A 1 -51.40 18.89 28.07
C MET A 1 -50.14 18.18 28.60
N LYS A 2 -49.93 17.93 29.88
CA LYS A 2 -48.71 17.22 30.41
C LYS A 2 -48.57 15.77 29.92
N LYS A 3 -49.67 15.01 29.77
CA LYS A 3 -49.65 13.61 29.33
C LYS A 3 -49.27 13.44 27.86
N THR A 4 -49.69 14.39 27.02
CA THR A 4 -49.36 14.38 25.56
C THR A 4 -47.86 14.71 25.33
N LEU A 5 -47.30 15.60 26.13
CA LEU A 5 -45.88 15.95 26.06
C LEU A 5 -44.99 14.75 26.44
N PHE A 6 -45.38 13.97 27.48
CA PHE A 6 -44.64 12.78 27.90
C PHE A 6 -44.66 11.67 26.84
N LEU A 7 -45.79 11.50 26.14
CA LEU A 7 -45.94 10.52 25.06
C LEU A 7 -45.07 10.89 23.85
N LEU A 8 -44.97 12.17 23.53
CA LEU A 8 -44.14 12.67 22.43
C LEU A 8 -42.65 12.56 22.75
N LEU A 9 -42.24 12.77 24.00
CA LEU A 9 -40.86 12.60 24.44
C LEU A 9 -40.44 11.12 24.46
N ALA A 10 -41.34 10.22 24.88
CA ALA A 10 -41.09 8.78 24.84
C ALA A 10 -40.95 8.23 23.40
N LEU A 11 -41.75 8.76 22.46
CA LEU A 11 -41.70 8.42 21.04
C LEU A 11 -40.40 8.91 20.39
N LEU A 12 -39.90 10.08 20.80
CA LEU A 12 -38.65 10.65 20.30
C LEU A 12 -37.41 9.81 20.73
N VAL A 13 -37.44 9.24 21.93
CA VAL A 13 -36.37 8.36 22.44
C VAL A 13 -36.34 7.02 21.70
N LEU A 14 -37.51 6.52 21.25
CA LEU A 14 -37.61 5.29 20.45
C LEU A 14 -37.16 5.48 18.98
N LEU A 15 -37.08 6.73 18.50
CA LEU A 15 -36.65 7.07 17.15
C LEU A 15 -35.14 7.37 17.06
N LEU A 16 -34.39 7.33 18.18
CA LEU A 16 -32.95 7.34 18.09
C LEU A 16 -32.54 6.03 17.39
N PRO A 17 -32.17 6.05 16.10
CA PRO A 17 -31.59 4.90 15.48
C PRO A 17 -30.36 4.61 16.34
N ALA A 18 -30.39 3.52 17.05
CA ALA A 18 -29.20 2.94 17.58
C ALA A 18 -28.27 2.82 16.38
N CYS A 19 -27.34 3.76 16.22
CA CYS A 19 -26.15 3.56 15.41
C CYS A 19 -25.50 2.34 16.02
N GLN A 20 -25.99 1.17 15.62
CA GLN A 20 -25.31 -0.07 15.86
C GLN A 20 -23.97 0.11 15.15
N HIS A 21 -23.00 0.50 15.93
CA HIS A 21 -21.61 0.44 15.56
C HIS A 21 -21.37 -1.05 15.31
N ARG A 22 -21.70 -1.48 14.07
CA ARG A 22 -21.42 -2.84 13.62
C ARG A 22 -19.91 -2.90 13.69
N PRO A 23 -19.33 -3.67 14.64
CA PRO A 23 -17.87 -3.79 14.67
C PRO A 23 -17.46 -4.17 13.23
N PRO A 24 -16.44 -3.52 12.66
CA PRO A 24 -15.98 -3.89 11.34
C PRO A 24 -15.79 -5.40 11.37
N PRO A 25 -16.25 -6.13 10.34
CA PRO A 25 -16.06 -7.58 10.29
C PRO A 25 -14.58 -7.82 10.55
N PRO A 26 -14.21 -8.77 11.41
CA PRO A 26 -12.81 -9.06 11.70
C PRO A 26 -12.14 -9.28 10.36
N THR A 27 -11.30 -8.33 9.99
CA THR A 27 -10.54 -8.39 8.76
C THR A 27 -9.43 -9.38 8.99
N ASP A 28 -9.72 -10.63 8.71
CA ASP A 28 -8.81 -11.77 8.86
C ASP A 28 -7.81 -11.77 7.68
N ILE A 29 -7.27 -10.57 7.38
CA ILE A 29 -6.22 -10.40 6.38
C ILE A 29 -4.90 -10.26 7.12
N GLN A 30 -4.07 -11.28 6.97
CA GLN A 30 -2.72 -11.30 7.49
C GLN A 30 -1.78 -10.64 6.47
N VAL A 31 -0.94 -9.71 6.94
CA VAL A 31 0.13 -9.13 6.13
C VAL A 31 1.40 -9.95 6.32
N LEU A 32 1.89 -10.52 5.24
CA LEU A 32 3.16 -11.24 5.16
C LEU A 32 4.18 -10.33 4.48
N ARG A 33 5.44 -10.33 4.96
CA ARG A 33 6.49 -9.47 4.41
C ARG A 33 7.82 -10.20 4.36
N GLN A 34 8.57 -9.96 3.28
CA GLN A 34 9.98 -10.34 3.15
C GLN A 34 10.76 -9.14 2.64
N GLY A 35 11.74 -8.70 3.42
CA GLY A 35 12.44 -7.44 3.22
C GLY A 35 11.77 -6.26 3.91
N SER A 36 12.30 -5.08 3.71
CA SER A 36 11.75 -3.83 4.27
C SER A 36 11.98 -2.68 3.31
N LEU A 37 11.03 -1.74 3.32
CA LEU A 37 11.20 -0.46 2.65
C LEU A 37 11.68 0.55 3.69
N ALA A 38 12.82 1.17 3.43
CA ALA A 38 13.34 2.23 4.27
C ALA A 38 13.96 3.32 3.37
N PRO A 39 13.60 4.59 3.55
CA PRO A 39 14.34 5.67 2.94
C PRO A 39 15.74 5.74 3.58
N ALA A 40 16.75 6.05 2.76
CA ALA A 40 18.14 6.07 3.22
C ALA A 40 18.50 7.35 3.99
N ASP A 41 17.80 8.47 3.75
CA ASP A 41 18.11 9.80 4.28
C ASP A 41 16.89 10.72 4.32
N ASP A 42 16.81 11.58 5.35
CA ASP A 42 15.76 12.61 5.50
C ASP A 42 15.95 13.82 4.56
N ASP A 43 17.12 13.97 3.96
CA ASP A 43 17.55 15.16 3.17
C ASP A 43 17.12 15.07 1.69
N THR A 44 16.10 14.28 1.38
CA THR A 44 15.62 14.07 0.00
C THR A 44 14.41 14.94 -0.30
N THR A 45 14.37 15.53 -1.48
CA THR A 45 13.22 16.33 -1.94
C THR A 45 11.93 15.51 -1.82
N PRO A 46 10.88 16.02 -1.15
CA PRO A 46 9.65 15.27 -0.88
C PRO A 46 8.74 15.20 -2.13
N VAL A 47 9.32 14.79 -3.25
CA VAL A 47 8.64 14.57 -4.53
C VAL A 47 8.71 13.10 -4.87
N VAL A 48 7.58 12.47 -5.10
CA VAL A 48 7.47 11.03 -5.35
C VAL A 48 6.91 10.75 -6.74
N TYR A 49 7.55 9.85 -7.46
CA TYR A 49 6.99 9.22 -8.65
C TYR A 49 6.46 7.83 -8.29
N VAL A 50 5.21 7.55 -8.65
CA VAL A 50 4.54 6.28 -8.36
C VAL A 50 4.27 5.53 -9.66
N SER A 51 4.83 4.33 -9.77
CA SER A 51 4.56 3.38 -10.85
C SER A 51 3.93 2.12 -10.27
N VAL A 52 2.72 1.80 -10.68
CA VAL A 52 2.03 0.57 -10.31
C VAL A 52 1.78 -0.25 -11.56
N ARG A 53 2.20 -1.51 -11.54
CA ARG A 53 1.89 -2.51 -12.55
C ARG A 53 1.08 -3.63 -11.91
N ASP A 54 -0.11 -3.86 -12.41
CA ASP A 54 -0.93 -5.00 -12.00
C ASP A 54 -0.86 -6.08 -13.09
N GLN A 55 -0.13 -7.16 -12.80
CA GLN A 55 -0.02 -8.32 -13.68
C GLN A 55 -1.20 -9.28 -13.48
N SER A 56 -1.78 -9.28 -12.27
CA SER A 56 -2.95 -10.10 -11.94
C SER A 56 -4.22 -9.63 -12.66
N ARG A 57 -4.31 -8.33 -12.98
CA ARG A 57 -5.49 -7.65 -13.56
C ARG A 57 -6.72 -7.63 -12.64
N HIS A 58 -6.52 -7.81 -11.35
CA HIS A 58 -7.60 -7.89 -10.36
C HIS A 58 -7.54 -6.81 -9.29
N VAL A 59 -6.47 -5.96 -9.28
CA VAL A 59 -6.25 -4.94 -8.25
C VAL A 59 -6.43 -3.54 -8.84
N PHE A 60 -7.66 -3.04 -8.79
CA PHE A 60 -8.00 -1.74 -9.37
C PHE A 60 -7.77 -0.58 -8.40
N GLY A 61 -7.34 0.58 -8.91
CA GLY A 61 -7.24 1.83 -8.15
C GLY A 61 -6.06 1.92 -7.19
N LEU A 62 -5.14 0.95 -7.15
CA LEU A 62 -4.01 0.93 -6.22
C LEU A 62 -3.12 2.17 -6.37
N ARG A 63 -2.79 2.60 -7.60
CA ARG A 63 -1.98 3.81 -7.83
C ARG A 63 -2.63 5.04 -7.22
N ALA A 64 -3.92 5.25 -7.47
CA ALA A 64 -4.66 6.40 -6.97
C ALA A 64 -4.69 6.43 -5.42
N GLU A 65 -4.85 5.26 -4.79
CA GLU A 65 -4.86 5.15 -3.33
C GLU A 65 -3.47 5.42 -2.72
N VAL A 66 -2.39 4.89 -3.33
CA VAL A 66 -1.00 5.20 -2.93
C VAL A 66 -0.73 6.70 -3.04
N GLU A 67 -1.07 7.32 -4.17
CA GLU A 67 -0.90 8.77 -4.37
C GLU A 67 -1.71 9.59 -3.38
N ARG A 68 -2.94 9.15 -3.05
CA ARG A 68 -3.79 9.81 -2.05
C ARG A 68 -3.13 9.79 -0.67
N LEU A 69 -2.60 8.64 -0.25
CA LEU A 69 -1.91 8.49 1.04
C LEU A 69 -0.63 9.34 1.10
N LEU A 70 0.18 9.33 0.04
CA LEU A 70 1.39 10.15 -0.02
C LEU A 70 1.10 11.65 0.05
N ARG A 71 0.03 12.13 -0.61
CA ARG A 71 -0.40 13.53 -0.50
C ARG A 71 -0.87 13.88 0.91
N ALA A 72 -1.51 12.95 1.63
CA ALA A 72 -1.87 13.15 3.03
C ALA A 72 -0.65 13.30 3.95
N GLU A 73 0.47 12.65 3.61
CA GLU A 73 1.78 12.79 4.29
C GLU A 73 2.62 13.95 3.70
N GLN A 74 2.00 14.87 2.95
CA GLN A 74 2.60 16.09 2.39
C GLN A 74 3.66 15.87 1.31
N TYR A 75 3.69 14.70 0.67
CA TYR A 75 4.55 14.47 -0.49
C TYR A 75 3.90 14.99 -1.78
N ALA A 76 4.68 15.69 -2.61
CA ALA A 76 4.27 16.08 -3.95
C ALA A 76 4.41 14.89 -4.91
N ILE A 77 3.40 14.70 -5.77
CA ILE A 77 3.41 13.62 -6.76
C ILE A 77 3.81 14.21 -8.12
N THR A 78 4.67 13.52 -8.84
CA THR A 78 5.09 13.88 -10.20
C THR A 78 4.91 12.71 -11.16
N ASP A 79 4.59 13.02 -12.41
CA ASP A 79 4.57 12.04 -13.50
C ASP A 79 5.93 11.92 -14.21
N ASN A 80 6.90 12.75 -13.83
CA ASN A 80 8.24 12.71 -14.39
C ASN A 80 9.23 12.10 -13.40
N PRO A 81 9.70 10.85 -13.62
CA PRO A 81 10.62 10.19 -12.70
C PRO A 81 11.96 10.93 -12.55
N SER A 82 12.35 11.79 -13.51
CA SER A 82 13.60 12.55 -13.41
C SER A 82 13.56 13.68 -12.37
N GLN A 83 12.36 14.14 -11.99
CA GLN A 83 12.13 15.18 -11.00
C GLN A 83 11.86 14.62 -9.60
N ALA A 84 11.68 13.30 -9.49
CA ALA A 84 11.35 12.66 -8.24
C ALA A 84 12.58 12.42 -7.36
N GLY A 85 12.49 12.78 -6.08
CA GLY A 85 13.43 12.38 -5.04
C GLY A 85 13.23 10.90 -4.63
N PHE A 86 11.99 10.42 -4.70
CA PHE A 86 11.64 9.03 -4.44
C PHE A 86 10.91 8.42 -5.65
N ILE A 87 11.28 7.21 -6.00
CA ILE A 87 10.57 6.41 -7.01
C ILE A 87 10.04 5.17 -6.34
N ILE A 88 8.74 5.00 -6.36
CA ILE A 88 8.04 3.78 -5.92
C ILE A 88 7.65 3.00 -7.17
N GLN A 89 8.09 1.74 -7.24
CA GLN A 89 7.63 0.78 -8.24
C GLN A 89 6.98 -0.39 -7.51
N ALA A 90 5.68 -0.55 -7.69
CA ALA A 90 4.91 -1.65 -7.14
C ALA A 90 4.40 -2.54 -8.28
N SER A 91 4.70 -3.81 -8.21
CA SER A 91 4.22 -4.82 -9.15
C SER A 91 3.33 -5.80 -8.40
N VAL A 92 2.03 -5.75 -8.64
CA VAL A 92 1.13 -6.82 -8.19
C VAL A 92 1.37 -7.99 -9.12
N LEU A 93 1.91 -9.08 -8.59
CA LEU A 93 2.28 -10.26 -9.36
C LEU A 93 1.09 -11.17 -9.57
N GLU A 94 0.39 -11.48 -8.45
CA GLU A 94 -0.73 -12.40 -8.43
C GLU A 94 -1.82 -11.90 -7.47
N ALA A 95 -3.08 -12.22 -7.81
CA ALA A 95 -4.23 -12.09 -6.93
C ALA A 95 -5.15 -13.28 -7.21
N GLY A 96 -5.31 -14.18 -6.24
CA GLY A 96 -6.07 -15.40 -6.48
C GLY A 96 -6.14 -16.31 -5.27
N ILE A 97 -6.70 -17.50 -5.51
CA ILE A 97 -6.92 -18.53 -4.50
C ILE A 97 -5.63 -19.34 -4.29
N THR A 98 -5.32 -19.62 -3.03
CA THR A 98 -4.15 -20.39 -2.62
C THR A 98 -4.41 -21.05 -1.24
N ASP A 99 -3.43 -21.72 -0.68
CA ASP A 99 -3.41 -22.09 0.73
C ASP A 99 -2.39 -21.28 1.52
N ALA A 100 -2.50 -21.32 2.85
CA ALA A 100 -1.67 -20.50 3.73
C ALA A 100 -0.19 -20.90 3.72
N ALA A 101 0.15 -22.15 3.43
CA ALA A 101 1.55 -22.61 3.38
C ALA A 101 2.20 -22.10 2.09
N THR A 102 1.56 -22.28 0.95
CA THR A 102 1.98 -21.73 -0.34
C THR A 102 2.14 -20.22 -0.28
N ALA A 103 1.17 -19.49 0.30
CA ALA A 103 1.25 -18.04 0.44
C ALA A 103 2.51 -17.59 1.22
N ARG A 104 2.83 -18.27 2.32
CA ARG A 104 4.06 -17.97 3.09
C ARG A 104 5.32 -18.27 2.28
N ALA A 105 5.38 -19.44 1.65
CA ALA A 105 6.53 -19.81 0.83
C ALA A 105 6.80 -18.82 -0.31
N LEU A 106 5.73 -18.35 -0.98
CA LEU A 106 5.82 -17.34 -2.04
C LEU A 106 6.37 -16.01 -1.53
N VAL A 107 5.97 -15.57 -0.33
CA VAL A 107 6.48 -14.33 0.27
C VAL A 107 7.93 -14.53 0.74
N GLU A 108 8.24 -15.64 1.39
CA GLU A 108 9.58 -15.98 1.88
C GLU A 108 10.59 -16.09 0.73
N GLY A 109 10.17 -16.44 -0.48
CA GLY A 109 11.00 -16.42 -1.68
C GLY A 109 11.61 -15.05 -2.00
N GLY A 110 11.02 -13.96 -1.49
CA GLY A 110 11.54 -12.61 -1.61
C GLY A 110 11.31 -11.97 -2.97
N TYR A 111 11.75 -10.73 -3.09
CA TYR A 111 11.61 -9.91 -4.29
C TYR A 111 12.16 -10.61 -5.55
N GLY A 112 11.35 -10.65 -6.61
CA GLY A 112 11.72 -11.24 -7.91
C GLY A 112 11.65 -12.76 -7.98
N ALA A 113 11.27 -13.48 -6.92
CA ALA A 113 11.08 -14.92 -6.98
C ALA A 113 9.80 -15.30 -7.78
N PRO A 114 9.65 -16.55 -8.25
CA PRO A 114 8.43 -17.05 -8.88
C PRO A 114 7.18 -16.80 -8.01
N SER A 115 6.00 -16.70 -8.64
CA SER A 115 4.77 -16.28 -7.99
C SER A 115 3.55 -17.15 -8.30
N ASP A 116 3.74 -18.38 -8.75
CA ASP A 116 2.63 -19.27 -9.14
C ASP A 116 1.75 -19.64 -7.95
N LEU A 117 0.45 -19.32 -8.01
CA LEU A 117 -0.52 -19.68 -6.99
C LEU A 117 -0.96 -21.14 -7.12
N SER A 118 -1.11 -21.81 -5.98
CA SER A 118 -1.67 -23.14 -5.89
C SER A 118 -2.36 -23.34 -4.55
N GLY A 119 -3.23 -24.36 -4.45
CA GLY A 119 -3.95 -24.66 -3.22
C GLY A 119 -5.37 -24.09 -3.17
N LYS A 120 -5.98 -24.08 -1.98
CA LYS A 120 -7.37 -23.68 -1.73
C LYS A 120 -7.53 -23.12 -0.31
N GLY A 121 -8.66 -22.49 -0.04
CA GLY A 121 -9.06 -22.10 1.31
C GLY A 121 -8.64 -20.70 1.74
N ALA A 122 -7.83 -20.01 0.92
CA ALA A 122 -7.39 -18.65 1.19
C ALA A 122 -7.34 -17.84 -0.09
N THR A 123 -7.26 -16.51 0.05
CA THR A 123 -6.99 -15.58 -1.06
C THR A 123 -5.72 -14.80 -0.76
N LEU A 124 -4.81 -14.74 -1.71
CA LEU A 124 -3.57 -13.99 -1.64
C LEU A 124 -3.56 -12.87 -2.69
N VAL A 125 -3.10 -11.69 -2.29
CA VAL A 125 -2.60 -10.64 -3.18
C VAL A 125 -1.11 -10.52 -2.94
N LEU A 126 -0.29 -10.86 -3.93
CA LEU A 126 1.18 -10.88 -3.85
C LEU A 126 1.76 -9.72 -4.65
N SER A 127 2.66 -8.97 -4.05
CA SER A 127 3.27 -7.80 -4.69
C SER A 127 4.75 -7.68 -4.37
N ASP A 128 5.52 -7.26 -5.36
CA ASP A 128 6.90 -6.82 -5.23
C ASP A 128 6.96 -5.29 -5.26
N ILE A 129 7.68 -4.70 -4.32
CA ILE A 129 7.79 -3.26 -4.15
C ILE A 129 9.28 -2.88 -4.12
N LEU A 130 9.62 -1.90 -4.95
CA LEU A 130 10.95 -1.28 -4.99
C LEU A 130 10.79 0.20 -4.66
N LEU A 131 11.53 0.67 -3.66
CA LEU A 131 11.71 2.08 -3.35
C LEU A 131 13.12 2.49 -3.72
N VAL A 132 13.24 3.50 -4.59
CA VAL A 132 14.52 4.10 -4.96
C VAL A 132 14.54 5.54 -4.48
N GLN A 133 15.58 5.90 -3.73
CA GLN A 133 15.84 7.25 -3.31
C GLN A 133 16.93 7.87 -4.20
N ARG A 134 16.71 9.10 -4.64
CA ARG A 134 17.58 9.79 -5.60
C ARG A 134 17.96 11.19 -5.11
N ARG A 135 19.14 11.61 -5.48
CA ARG A 135 19.51 13.02 -5.38
C ARG A 135 19.01 13.72 -6.64
N VAL A 136 18.04 14.62 -6.49
CA VAL A 136 17.61 15.51 -7.59
C VAL A 136 18.62 16.64 -7.69
N PRO A 137 19.26 16.87 -8.85
CA PRO A 137 20.13 17.99 -9.03
C PRO A 137 19.35 19.30 -8.82
N SER A 138 19.75 20.14 -7.85
CA SER A 138 19.14 21.46 -7.73
C SER A 138 19.56 22.30 -8.95
N ASP A 139 18.61 23.01 -9.56
CA ASP A 139 18.82 23.86 -10.76
C ASP A 139 19.82 25.00 -10.55
N LYS A 140 20.37 25.16 -9.36
CA LYS A 140 21.27 26.28 -8.99
C LYS A 140 22.76 26.05 -9.31
N ARG A 141 23.13 24.92 -9.91
CA ARG A 141 24.53 24.69 -10.31
C ARG A 141 24.69 24.94 -11.81
N PRO A 142 25.69 25.80 -12.23
CA PRO A 142 25.94 26.05 -13.63
C PRO A 142 26.26 24.73 -14.36
N LYS A 143 25.56 24.50 -15.47
CA LYS A 143 25.76 23.37 -16.37
C LYS A 143 27.18 23.40 -16.94
N ARG A 144 28.14 22.81 -16.23
CA ARG A 144 29.40 22.40 -16.87
C ARG A 144 29.11 21.06 -17.58
N PHE A 145 29.24 21.12 -18.88
CA PHE A 145 29.14 19.98 -19.78
C PHE A 145 29.91 18.76 -19.25
N MET A 146 29.20 17.72 -18.86
CA MET A 146 29.71 16.36 -18.81
C MET A 146 28.62 15.43 -19.32
N LEU A 147 28.77 15.07 -20.60
CA LEU A 147 28.17 13.91 -21.21
C LEU A 147 28.67 12.66 -20.45
N GLN A 148 27.95 12.17 -19.47
CA GLN A 148 28.19 10.87 -18.88
C GLN A 148 26.89 10.25 -18.33
N ASN A 149 26.57 9.07 -18.83
CA ASN A 149 25.58 8.07 -18.38
C ASN A 149 24.69 8.45 -17.19
N VAL A 150 23.48 8.95 -17.48
CA VAL A 150 22.54 9.56 -16.53
C VAL A 150 21.79 8.52 -15.67
N GLY A 151 21.91 7.22 -15.95
CA GLY A 151 21.02 6.22 -15.38
C GLY A 151 21.29 5.80 -13.93
N SER A 152 22.56 5.71 -13.51
CA SER A 152 22.90 5.01 -12.25
C SER A 152 23.53 5.91 -11.17
N ARG A 153 24.04 7.10 -11.51
CA ARG A 153 24.85 7.91 -10.58
C ARG A 153 24.06 8.75 -9.57
N ASN A 154 22.74 8.83 -9.69
CA ASN A 154 21.90 9.64 -8.82
C ASN A 154 21.14 8.85 -7.75
N ALA A 155 21.20 7.52 -7.76
CA ALA A 155 20.60 6.71 -6.72
C ALA A 155 21.44 6.78 -5.45
N ARG A 156 20.82 7.20 -4.32
CA ARG A 156 21.42 7.18 -2.99
C ARG A 156 21.22 5.85 -2.30
N GLY A 157 20.10 5.21 -2.56
CA GLY A 157 19.76 3.91 -2.00
C GLY A 157 18.55 3.31 -2.69
N SER A 158 18.41 2.03 -2.54
CA SER A 158 17.19 1.32 -2.93
C SER A 158 16.88 0.26 -1.89
N SER A 159 15.60 0.06 -1.62
CA SER A 159 15.10 -1.01 -0.77
C SER A 159 14.01 -1.78 -1.49
N GLN A 160 13.93 -3.06 -1.19
CA GLN A 160 13.03 -4.00 -1.86
C GLN A 160 12.24 -4.78 -0.82
N MET A 161 10.99 -5.04 -1.11
CA MET A 161 10.11 -5.81 -0.26
C MET A 161 9.17 -6.64 -1.12
N ARG A 162 8.96 -7.89 -0.74
CA ARG A 162 7.82 -8.68 -1.18
C ARG A 162 6.77 -8.65 -0.08
N THR A 163 5.52 -8.37 -0.43
CA THR A 163 4.40 -8.38 0.50
C THR A 163 3.27 -9.25 -0.03
N GLY A 164 2.63 -9.99 0.88
CA GLY A 164 1.46 -10.79 0.62
C GLY A 164 0.33 -10.40 1.59
N LEU A 165 -0.84 -10.12 1.05
CA LEU A 165 -2.06 -9.94 1.84
C LEU A 165 -2.86 -11.23 1.77
N LEU A 166 -2.84 -12.01 2.84
CA LEU A 166 -3.46 -13.33 2.94
C LEU A 166 -4.77 -13.23 3.72
N ALA A 167 -5.90 -13.49 3.08
CA ALA A 167 -7.18 -13.71 3.74
C ALA A 167 -7.43 -15.21 3.91
N ARG A 168 -7.86 -15.66 5.11
CA ARG A 168 -8.17 -17.06 5.43
C ARG A 168 -9.54 -17.51 4.91
N ARG A 169 -9.95 -16.95 3.78
CA ARG A 169 -11.17 -17.30 3.04
C ARG A 169 -10.97 -17.05 1.56
N GLU A 170 -11.71 -17.74 0.75
CA GLU A 170 -11.73 -17.53 -0.69
C GLU A 170 -12.63 -16.35 -1.04
N PHE A 171 -12.11 -15.44 -1.86
CA PHE A 171 -12.87 -14.40 -2.53
C PHE A 171 -12.91 -14.68 -4.01
N ASN A 172 -14.05 -14.40 -4.65
CA ASN A 172 -14.09 -14.35 -6.10
C ASN A 172 -13.32 -13.09 -6.57
N VAL A 173 -12.16 -13.29 -7.18
CA VAL A 173 -11.30 -12.22 -7.68
C VAL A 173 -11.60 -11.80 -9.12
N ASP A 174 -12.48 -12.54 -9.85
CA ASP A 174 -12.78 -12.25 -11.27
C ASP A 174 -13.31 -10.83 -11.48
N SER A 175 -14.07 -10.32 -10.53
CA SER A 175 -14.59 -8.93 -10.53
C SER A 175 -13.65 -7.91 -9.86
N GLY A 176 -12.46 -8.33 -9.48
CA GLY A 176 -11.50 -7.56 -8.70
C GLY A 176 -11.47 -7.91 -7.22
N VAL A 177 -10.34 -7.69 -6.58
CA VAL A 177 -10.19 -7.89 -5.14
C VAL A 177 -10.99 -6.85 -4.35
N PRO A 178 -11.49 -7.20 -3.14
CA PRO A 178 -12.17 -6.24 -2.28
C PRO A 178 -11.31 -4.98 -2.01
N ALA A 179 -11.94 -3.81 -1.92
CA ALA A 179 -11.27 -2.53 -1.71
C ALA A 179 -10.33 -2.51 -0.49
N LEU A 180 -10.60 -3.35 0.50
CA LEU A 180 -9.76 -3.50 1.69
C LEU A 180 -8.35 -3.98 1.35
N PHE A 181 -8.19 -4.92 0.39
CA PHE A 181 -6.86 -5.35 -0.06
C PHE A 181 -6.09 -4.18 -0.69
N VAL A 182 -6.78 -3.36 -1.50
CA VAL A 182 -6.19 -2.16 -2.12
C VAL A 182 -5.72 -1.18 -1.05
N SER A 183 -6.56 -0.90 -0.06
CA SER A 183 -6.23 0.04 1.03
C SER A 183 -5.08 -0.48 1.90
N LEU A 184 -5.06 -1.77 2.24
CA LEU A 184 -3.98 -2.37 3.02
C LEU A 184 -2.67 -2.38 2.22
N LEU A 185 -2.70 -2.78 0.95
CA LEU A 185 -1.51 -2.79 0.10
C LEU A 185 -0.95 -1.38 -0.09
N ALA A 186 -1.82 -0.38 -0.30
CA ALA A 186 -1.40 1.01 -0.39
C ALA A 186 -0.71 1.50 0.90
N ARG A 187 -1.23 1.13 2.08
CA ARG A 187 -0.58 1.42 3.37
C ARG A 187 0.79 0.75 3.50
N GLU A 188 0.92 -0.49 3.06
CA GLU A 188 2.21 -1.19 3.04
C GLU A 188 3.23 -0.45 2.16
N ILE A 189 2.82 -0.04 0.96
CA ILE A 189 3.67 0.71 0.02
C ILE A 189 4.08 2.06 0.61
N THR A 190 3.17 2.74 1.30
CA THR A 190 3.42 4.09 1.84
C THR A 190 3.98 4.09 3.26
N SER A 191 4.11 2.94 3.90
CA SER A 191 4.59 2.82 5.28
C SER A 191 5.94 3.50 5.56
N PRO A 192 6.91 3.56 4.62
CA PRO A 192 8.18 4.27 4.85
C PRO A 192 8.03 5.80 4.95
N PHE A 193 6.92 6.35 4.46
CA PHE A 193 6.66 7.78 4.37
C PHE A 193 5.75 8.28 5.51
N SER A 194 5.18 7.36 6.30
CA SER A 194 4.31 7.71 7.41
C SER A 194 5.14 8.16 8.62
N THR A 195 4.84 9.33 9.16
CA THR A 195 5.44 9.87 10.38
C THR A 195 4.86 9.27 11.66
N ALA A 196 3.81 8.44 11.55
CA ALA A 196 3.22 7.78 12.70
C ALA A 196 4.20 6.76 13.34
N PRO A 197 4.34 6.74 14.69
CA PRO A 197 5.15 5.72 15.37
C PRO A 197 4.64 4.34 14.98
N ARG A 198 5.51 3.50 14.46
CA ARG A 198 5.18 2.10 14.19
C ARG A 198 4.86 1.42 15.52
N GLU A 199 3.60 1.09 15.74
CA GLU A 199 3.22 0.16 16.78
C GLU A 199 3.90 -1.18 16.47
N GLN A 200 4.97 -1.47 17.21
CA GLN A 200 5.71 -2.73 17.08
C GLN A 200 4.73 -3.84 17.45
N ALA A 201 4.39 -4.69 16.48
CA ALA A 201 3.65 -5.90 16.75
C ALA A 201 4.40 -6.71 17.82
N PRO A 202 3.72 -7.18 18.86
CA PRO A 202 4.37 -8.03 19.88
C PRO A 202 4.91 -9.29 19.23
N ALA A 203 6.13 -9.64 19.58
CA ALA A 203 6.87 -10.80 19.13
C ALA A 203 6.21 -12.13 19.54
#